data_372fc927142815bac70bcb3a6ace754f
#
_entry.id   372fc927142815bac70bcb3a6ace754f
#
_cell.length_a   1.000
_cell.length_b   1.000
_cell.length_c   1.000
_cell.angle_alpha   90.00
_cell.angle_beta   90.00
_cell.angle_gamma   90.00
#
_symmetry.space_group_name_H-M   'P 1'
#
loop_
_entity.id
_entity.type
_entity.pdbx_description
1 polymer ?
#
loop_
_entity_poly.entity_id
_entity_poly.type
_entity_poly.pdbx_seq_one_letter_code
_entity_poly.pdbx_strand_id
1 'polypeptide(L)'
;METYNFDILSRFETRLNSAKTESDNAYFYDLLLYGELIVKITSLFLIANLNEDKDRNRYRHLYRITRAGGIGDFSQVIMEILSGPASGNLSSAISDDELTELNNKIDPHSWQKEALNSLIDCLKLFEIDYTQPGAKTPFRVWFTLFASLRNKTKGHGAPTAEKISKACLLLEKSLSNVVNNLTLFKRPWVFLHRNLNGKYRVSAISKGNSASFDFLKREKDHSYKNGIYCYTDSIRRVELLYSDPELTNYYFPNGSFNDKNIEFEALSYIDDQKKYFAASEYVIPPAKLPQSITEGKPALDVVKESFTNVPDIAEEYIHRENLESELISVLKDKDRFPVVTLKGRGGIGKTSLAINVIHDFYNSHPDRFSLIIWFSARDVDLFPNGP
;
A
#
# COMPACT_ATOMS: atom_id res chain seq x y z
N MET A 1 1.96 30.09 5.26
CA MET A 1 2.31 28.82 4.61
C MET A 1 2.14 29.00 3.11
N GLU A 2 3.10 28.56 2.30
CA GLU A 2 2.95 28.56 0.85
C GLU A 2 1.83 27.60 0.45
N THR A 3 1.04 27.97 -0.55
CA THR A 3 -0.07 27.15 -1.07
C THR A 3 0.48 25.83 -1.58
N TYR A 4 0.27 24.75 -0.83
CA TYR A 4 0.66 23.41 -1.25
C TYR A 4 -0.08 23.01 -2.53
N ASN A 5 0.64 22.39 -3.43
CA ASN A 5 0.07 21.86 -4.67
C ASN A 5 -0.72 20.54 -4.48
N PHE A 6 -0.99 20.13 -3.24
CA PHE A 6 -1.66 18.88 -2.89
C PHE A 6 -3.00 19.17 -2.19
N ASP A 7 -4.12 18.97 -2.88
CA ASP A 7 -5.46 19.41 -2.48
C ASP A 7 -5.89 18.93 -1.08
N ILE A 8 -5.58 17.69 -0.74
CA ILE A 8 -5.95 17.11 0.57
C ILE A 8 -5.37 17.94 1.72
N LEU A 9 -4.10 18.30 1.64
CA LEU A 9 -3.43 19.08 2.67
C LEU A 9 -3.85 20.55 2.62
N SER A 10 -3.98 21.13 1.43
CA SER A 10 -4.36 22.54 1.28
C SER A 10 -5.77 22.85 1.81
N ARG A 11 -6.69 21.88 1.74
CA ARG A 11 -8.02 22.04 2.36
C ARG A 11 -7.96 22.06 3.88
N PHE A 12 -7.12 21.20 4.47
CA PHE A 12 -6.92 21.19 5.91
C PHE A 12 -6.24 22.46 6.42
N GLU A 13 -5.41 23.14 5.62
CA GLU A 13 -4.78 24.41 5.99
C GLU A 13 -5.79 25.53 6.26
N THR A 14 -6.94 25.51 5.61
CA THR A 14 -8.01 26.47 5.92
C THR A 14 -8.48 26.31 7.36
N ARG A 15 -8.64 25.07 7.82
CA ARG A 15 -8.98 24.73 9.21
C ARG A 15 -7.85 25.16 10.17
N LEU A 16 -6.61 24.84 9.85
CA LEU A 16 -5.44 25.25 10.64
C LEU A 16 -5.36 26.77 10.82
N ASN A 17 -5.59 27.53 9.75
CA ASN A 17 -5.55 29.00 9.81
C ASN A 17 -6.67 29.56 10.69
N SER A 18 -7.86 28.98 10.65
CA SER A 18 -8.98 29.35 11.54
C SER A 18 -8.62 29.05 13.00
N ALA A 19 -8.15 27.85 13.31
CA ALA A 19 -7.74 27.45 14.64
C ALA A 19 -6.61 28.32 15.21
N LYS A 20 -5.67 28.73 14.36
CA LYS A 20 -4.54 29.62 14.74
C LYS A 20 -5.03 31.02 15.17
N THR A 21 -6.15 31.50 14.62
CA THR A 21 -6.76 32.79 15.02
C THR A 21 -7.64 32.65 16.25
N GLU A 22 -8.12 31.45 16.54
CA GLU A 22 -9.00 31.18 17.68
C GLU A 22 -8.22 31.08 19.00
N SER A 23 -7.27 30.15 19.09
CA SER A 23 -6.41 29.94 20.25
C SER A 23 -5.24 29.01 19.97
N ASP A 24 -4.16 29.12 20.77
CA ASP A 24 -3.05 28.17 20.72
C ASP A 24 -3.48 26.73 21.01
N ASN A 25 -4.49 26.53 21.85
CA ASN A 25 -5.06 25.21 22.12
C ASN A 25 -5.73 24.61 20.90
N ALA A 26 -6.63 25.34 20.25
CA ALA A 26 -7.30 24.91 19.02
C ALA A 26 -6.26 24.62 17.94
N TYR A 27 -5.29 25.52 17.76
CA TYR A 27 -4.23 25.36 16.79
C TYR A 27 -3.35 24.13 17.06
N PHE A 28 -2.96 23.90 18.30
CA PHE A 28 -2.16 22.71 18.67
C PHE A 28 -2.89 21.41 18.35
N TYR A 29 -4.18 21.30 18.70
CA TYR A 29 -4.96 20.11 18.40
C TYR A 29 -5.15 19.89 16.89
N ASP A 30 -5.35 20.94 16.13
CA ASP A 30 -5.45 20.84 14.68
C ASP A 30 -4.09 20.54 14.03
N LEU A 31 -2.96 20.98 14.59
CA LEU A 31 -1.63 20.53 14.17
C LEU A 31 -1.42 19.03 14.42
N LEU A 32 -1.93 18.48 15.52
CA LEU A 32 -1.91 17.04 15.77
C LEU A 32 -2.77 16.27 14.74
N LEU A 33 -3.93 16.78 14.37
CA LEU A 33 -4.78 16.20 13.32
C LEU A 33 -4.11 16.29 11.95
N TYR A 34 -3.42 17.39 11.65
CA TYR A 34 -2.66 17.56 10.41
C TYR A 34 -1.52 16.56 10.29
N GLY A 35 -0.77 16.35 11.36
CA GLY A 35 0.27 15.32 11.39
C GLY A 35 -0.31 13.90 11.28
N GLU A 36 -1.48 13.64 11.90
CA GLU A 36 -2.18 12.36 11.74
C GLU A 36 -2.57 12.12 10.27
N LEU A 37 -3.04 13.15 9.57
CA LEU A 37 -3.35 13.11 8.15
C LEU A 37 -2.12 12.76 7.31
N ILE A 38 -0.97 13.38 7.59
CA ILE A 38 0.32 13.08 6.93
C ILE A 38 0.69 11.60 7.10
N VAL A 39 0.61 11.08 8.32
CA VAL A 39 0.92 9.67 8.60
C VAL A 39 -0.01 8.73 7.84
N LYS A 40 -1.32 9.01 7.83
CA LYS A 40 -2.30 8.19 7.11
C LYS A 40 -2.06 8.22 5.60
N ILE A 41 -1.85 9.39 5.00
CA ILE A 41 -1.53 9.51 3.56
C ILE A 41 -0.27 8.71 3.22
N THR A 42 0.80 8.86 4.01
CA THR A 42 2.06 8.14 3.79
C THR A 42 1.87 6.63 3.86
N SER A 43 1.14 6.14 4.87
CA SER A 43 0.86 4.72 5.01
C SER A 43 0.09 4.16 3.82
N LEU A 44 -1.01 4.81 3.42
CA LEU A 44 -1.85 4.37 2.30
C LEU A 44 -1.10 4.46 0.96
N PHE A 45 -0.26 5.48 0.78
CA PHE A 45 0.59 5.62 -0.41
C PHE A 45 1.61 4.47 -0.52
N LEU A 46 2.29 4.13 0.57
CA LEU A 46 3.25 3.02 0.59
C LEU A 46 2.56 1.69 0.30
N ILE A 47 1.40 1.42 0.90
CA ILE A 47 0.60 0.22 0.62
C ILE A 47 0.20 0.15 -0.87
N ALA A 48 -0.25 1.26 -1.46
CA ALA A 48 -0.65 1.31 -2.87
C ALA A 48 0.51 0.96 -3.82
N ASN A 49 1.74 1.24 -3.40
CA ASN A 49 2.95 1.00 -4.18
C ASN A 49 3.66 -0.34 -3.86
N LEU A 50 3.10 -1.16 -2.98
CA LEU A 50 3.52 -2.54 -2.83
C LEU A 50 2.96 -3.37 -3.99
N ASN A 51 3.83 -4.13 -4.65
CA ASN A 51 3.40 -5.24 -5.46
C ASN A 51 2.95 -6.37 -4.54
N GLU A 52 1.91 -7.09 -4.92
CA GLU A 52 1.48 -8.25 -4.13
C GLU A 52 2.51 -9.37 -4.24
N ASP A 53 2.75 -10.08 -3.17
CA ASP A 53 3.74 -11.14 -3.06
C ASP A 53 3.12 -12.42 -2.45
N LYS A 54 3.89 -13.50 -2.40
CA LYS A 54 3.46 -14.79 -1.82
C LYS A 54 3.03 -14.66 -0.35
N ASP A 55 3.62 -13.72 0.39
CA ASP A 55 3.31 -13.47 1.80
C ASP A 55 2.11 -12.54 1.97
N ARG A 56 1.51 -12.10 0.86
CA ARG A 56 0.34 -11.21 0.83
C ARG A 56 0.54 -9.94 1.64
N ASN A 57 1.72 -9.34 1.57
CA ASN A 57 2.08 -8.19 2.40
C ASN A 57 1.16 -7.00 2.16
N ARG A 58 0.81 -6.69 0.91
CA ARG A 58 -0.15 -5.61 0.60
C ARG A 58 -1.51 -5.87 1.23
N TYR A 59 -2.07 -7.07 1.04
CA TYR A 59 -3.34 -7.48 1.65
C TYR A 59 -3.28 -7.43 3.18
N ARG A 60 -2.21 -7.92 3.80
CA ARG A 60 -2.01 -7.89 5.27
C ARG A 60 -2.10 -6.47 5.83
N HIS A 61 -1.47 -5.50 5.15
CA HIS A 61 -1.52 -4.11 5.57
C HIS A 61 -2.90 -3.49 5.37
N LEU A 62 -3.58 -3.76 4.24
CA LEU A 62 -4.96 -3.29 4.01
C LEU A 62 -5.93 -3.88 5.05
N TYR A 63 -5.86 -5.20 5.30
CA TYR A 63 -6.64 -5.85 6.35
C TYR A 63 -6.43 -5.23 7.73
N ARG A 64 -5.19 -4.90 8.07
CA ARG A 64 -4.85 -4.24 9.34
C ARG A 64 -5.40 -2.83 9.41
N ILE A 65 -5.25 -2.03 8.35
CA ILE A 65 -5.72 -0.64 8.32
C ILE A 65 -7.23 -0.54 8.44
N THR A 66 -8.01 -1.45 7.89
CA THR A 66 -9.48 -1.47 8.09
C THR A 66 -9.87 -1.68 9.55
N ARG A 67 -8.98 -2.23 10.39
CA ARG A 67 -9.16 -2.53 11.81
C ARG A 67 -8.29 -1.67 12.74
N ALA A 68 -7.62 -0.66 12.17
CA ALA A 68 -6.69 0.18 12.93
C ALA A 68 -7.39 0.90 14.10
N GLY A 69 -6.89 0.69 15.31
CA GLY A 69 -7.43 1.34 16.51
C GLY A 69 -6.94 2.78 16.72
N GLY A 70 -5.94 3.21 15.95
CA GLY A 70 -5.37 4.56 16.07
C GLY A 70 -4.17 4.79 15.17
N ILE A 71 -3.56 5.96 15.29
CA ILE A 71 -2.43 6.40 14.46
C ILE A 71 -1.19 5.51 14.61
N GLY A 72 -1.05 4.82 15.74
CA GLY A 72 0.03 3.87 15.98
C GLY A 72 0.07 2.74 14.96
N ASP A 73 -1.11 2.24 14.53
CA ASP A 73 -1.21 1.18 13.52
C ASP A 73 -0.68 1.65 12.15
N PHE A 74 -1.02 2.88 11.75
CA PHE A 74 -0.52 3.46 10.51
C PHE A 74 0.99 3.67 10.54
N SER A 75 1.52 4.20 11.65
CA SER A 75 2.96 4.40 11.79
C SER A 75 3.71 3.07 11.81
N GLN A 76 3.14 2.03 12.40
CA GLN A 76 3.72 0.69 12.39
C GLN A 76 3.72 0.07 11.00
N VAL A 77 2.65 0.25 10.21
CA VAL A 77 2.62 -0.18 8.79
C VAL A 77 3.73 0.50 8.00
N ILE A 78 3.94 1.81 8.18
CA ILE A 78 5.07 2.52 7.55
C ILE A 78 6.40 1.86 7.93
N MET A 79 6.62 1.59 9.22
CA MET A 79 7.85 0.96 9.70
C MET A 79 8.05 -0.44 9.12
N GLU A 80 7.01 -1.27 9.09
CA GLU A 80 7.06 -2.64 8.57
C GLU A 80 7.34 -2.68 7.06
N ILE A 81 6.70 -1.80 6.28
CA ILE A 81 6.96 -1.69 4.84
C ILE A 81 8.39 -1.23 4.58
N LEU A 82 8.85 -0.18 5.26
CA LEU A 82 10.16 0.43 4.96
C LEU A 82 11.35 -0.38 5.51
N SER A 83 11.19 -1.17 6.57
CA SER A 83 12.30 -1.90 7.20
C SER A 83 12.17 -3.43 7.17
N GLY A 84 11.00 -3.94 6.76
CA GLY A 84 10.73 -5.37 6.68
C GLY A 84 10.95 -5.94 5.28
N PRO A 85 10.65 -7.24 5.08
CA PRO A 85 10.75 -7.92 3.79
C PRO A 85 9.89 -7.28 2.69
N ALA A 86 8.79 -6.62 3.07
CA ALA A 86 7.90 -5.92 2.14
C ALA A 86 8.59 -4.79 1.36
N SER A 87 9.70 -4.23 1.87
CA SER A 87 10.45 -3.18 1.16
C SER A 87 10.97 -3.63 -0.22
N GLY A 88 11.32 -4.92 -0.36
CA GLY A 88 11.73 -5.51 -1.62
C GLY A 88 10.63 -5.63 -2.67
N ASN A 89 9.37 -5.45 -2.27
CA ASN A 89 8.19 -5.52 -3.14
C ASN A 89 7.62 -4.12 -3.49
N LEU A 90 8.27 -3.05 -3.05
CA LEU A 90 7.93 -1.70 -3.49
C LEU A 90 8.22 -1.53 -4.98
N SER A 91 7.43 -0.69 -5.66
CA SER A 91 7.69 -0.32 -7.04
C SER A 91 9.07 0.34 -7.18
N SER A 92 9.72 0.21 -8.35
CA SER A 92 11.09 0.71 -8.56
C SER A 92 11.22 2.20 -8.27
N ALA A 93 10.25 3.01 -8.73
CA ALA A 93 10.26 4.44 -8.50
C ALA A 93 10.18 4.82 -7.00
N ILE A 94 9.50 4.00 -6.18
CA ILE A 94 9.44 4.21 -4.73
C ILE A 94 10.73 3.75 -4.05
N SER A 95 11.34 2.68 -4.55
CA SER A 95 12.61 2.18 -4.03
C SER A 95 13.75 3.17 -4.26
N ASP A 96 13.76 3.86 -5.40
CA ASP A 96 14.78 4.84 -5.73
C ASP A 96 14.61 6.16 -4.96
N ASP A 97 13.38 6.65 -4.81
CA ASP A 97 13.08 7.96 -4.23
C ASP A 97 12.65 7.86 -2.75
N GLU A 98 11.39 7.49 -2.48
CA GLU A 98 10.81 7.56 -1.13
C GLU A 98 11.45 6.60 -0.13
N LEU A 99 11.82 5.38 -0.55
CA LEU A 99 12.49 4.42 0.33
C LEU A 99 13.86 4.97 0.75
N THR A 100 14.61 5.56 -0.21
CA THR A 100 15.89 6.22 0.04
C THR A 100 15.73 7.41 0.96
N GLU A 101 14.74 8.29 0.69
CA GLU A 101 14.43 9.47 1.49
C GLU A 101 14.08 9.12 2.94
N LEU A 102 13.33 8.04 3.15
CA LEU A 102 12.83 7.64 4.47
C LEU A 102 13.78 6.73 5.26
N ASN A 103 14.61 5.93 4.57
CA ASN A 103 15.46 4.92 5.19
C ASN A 103 16.93 5.28 5.30
N ASN A 104 17.44 6.20 4.48
CA ASN A 104 18.83 6.56 4.58
C ASN A 104 19.14 7.34 5.86
N LYS A 105 20.41 7.29 6.25
CA LYS A 105 20.93 8.10 7.34
C LYS A 105 20.61 9.57 7.07
N ILE A 106 20.02 10.25 8.05
CA ILE A 106 19.69 11.67 7.97
C ILE A 106 20.98 12.51 7.90
N ASP A 107 21.07 13.37 6.89
CA ASP A 107 22.12 14.39 6.82
C ASP A 107 21.91 15.44 7.92
N PRO A 108 22.99 15.88 8.64
CA PRO A 108 22.88 16.88 9.70
C PRO A 108 22.28 18.24 9.29
N HIS A 109 22.38 18.59 8.01
CA HIS A 109 21.89 19.87 7.45
C HIS A 109 20.63 19.71 6.61
N SER A 110 19.98 18.55 6.65
CA SER A 110 18.78 18.26 5.86
C SER A 110 17.50 18.73 6.56
N TRP A 111 16.45 18.88 5.75
CA TRP A 111 15.11 19.14 6.24
C TRP A 111 14.59 18.04 7.19
N GLN A 112 14.99 16.76 6.94
CA GLN A 112 14.66 15.64 7.81
C GLN A 112 15.18 15.86 9.22
N LYS A 113 16.41 16.37 9.33
CA LYS A 113 17.04 16.65 10.63
C LYS A 113 16.31 17.77 11.36
N GLU A 114 15.92 18.82 10.65
CA GLU A 114 15.16 19.93 11.23
C GLU A 114 13.78 19.47 11.71
N ALA A 115 13.05 18.72 10.86
CA ALA A 115 11.75 18.16 11.22
C ALA A 115 11.82 17.25 12.44
N LEU A 116 12.82 16.35 12.47
CA LEU A 116 13.02 15.42 13.58
C LEU A 116 13.38 16.14 14.87
N ASN A 117 14.32 17.10 14.83
CA ASN A 117 14.72 17.85 16.01
C ASN A 117 13.55 18.66 16.59
N SER A 118 12.79 19.36 15.76
CA SER A 118 11.62 20.12 16.19
C SER A 118 10.55 19.22 16.86
N LEU A 119 10.34 18.01 16.33
CA LEU A 119 9.45 17.02 16.94
C LEU A 119 9.99 16.52 18.29
N ILE A 120 11.30 16.22 18.36
CA ILE A 120 11.94 15.78 19.61
C ILE A 120 11.85 16.88 20.68
N ASP A 121 12.05 18.14 20.33
CA ASP A 121 11.93 19.24 21.27
C ASP A 121 10.48 19.42 21.76
N CYS A 122 9.50 19.14 20.89
CA CYS A 122 8.09 19.06 21.30
C CYS A 122 7.84 17.89 22.29
N LEU A 123 8.41 16.70 22.06
CA LEU A 123 8.33 15.58 23.00
C LEU A 123 8.94 15.90 24.37
N LYS A 124 10.10 16.53 24.39
CA LYS A 124 10.76 16.99 25.64
C LYS A 124 9.91 17.98 26.41
N LEU A 125 9.29 18.93 25.69
CA LEU A 125 8.42 19.96 26.29
C LEU A 125 7.24 19.34 27.05
N PHE A 126 6.70 18.21 26.57
CA PHE A 126 5.63 17.46 27.21
C PHE A 126 6.14 16.32 28.12
N GLU A 127 7.46 16.21 28.33
CA GLU A 127 8.08 15.17 29.16
C GLU A 127 7.69 13.74 28.72
N ILE A 128 7.54 13.56 27.41
CA ILE A 128 7.19 12.27 26.80
C ILE A 128 8.47 11.46 26.62
N ASP A 129 8.51 10.26 27.21
CA ASP A 129 9.61 9.32 27.03
C ASP A 129 9.69 8.85 25.58
N TYR A 130 10.89 8.88 25.02
CA TYR A 130 11.20 8.40 23.69
C TYR A 130 12.62 7.83 23.64
N THR A 131 12.87 6.92 22.70
CA THR A 131 14.22 6.43 22.43
C THR A 131 15.00 7.50 21.67
N GLN A 132 16.11 7.97 22.24
CA GLN A 132 16.95 9.00 21.62
C GLN A 132 17.47 8.52 20.25
N PRO A 133 17.18 9.23 19.16
CA PRO A 133 17.71 8.90 17.84
C PRO A 133 19.22 8.98 17.79
N GLY A 134 19.88 7.91 17.34
CA GLY A 134 21.33 7.87 17.16
C GLY A 134 21.81 8.56 15.89
N ALA A 135 23.13 8.60 15.69
CA ALA A 135 23.75 9.27 14.53
C ALA A 135 23.41 8.64 13.16
N LYS A 136 22.91 7.41 13.13
CA LYS A 136 22.51 6.68 11.91
C LYS A 136 20.99 6.53 11.78
N THR A 137 20.21 7.28 12.54
CA THR A 137 18.75 7.16 12.54
C THR A 137 18.17 7.59 11.19
N PRO A 138 17.31 6.75 10.57
CA PRO A 138 16.59 7.10 9.35
C PRO A 138 15.35 7.94 9.66
N PHE A 139 14.85 8.68 8.65
CA PHE A 139 13.72 9.59 8.84
C PHE A 139 12.40 8.89 9.19
N ARG A 140 12.20 7.63 8.80
CA ARG A 140 10.98 6.87 9.16
C ARG A 140 10.67 6.88 10.67
N VAL A 141 11.68 7.08 11.53
CA VAL A 141 11.49 7.18 12.99
C VAL A 141 10.60 8.38 13.36
N TRP A 142 10.56 9.42 12.55
CA TRP A 142 9.67 10.57 12.74
C TRP A 142 8.19 10.15 12.91
N PHE A 143 7.72 9.20 12.10
CA PHE A 143 6.32 8.71 12.15
C PHE A 143 5.98 8.05 13.49
N THR A 144 6.91 7.28 14.04
CA THR A 144 6.72 6.63 15.36
C THR A 144 6.74 7.66 16.49
N LEU A 145 7.65 8.62 16.43
CA LEU A 145 7.74 9.70 17.42
C LEU A 145 6.51 10.60 17.38
N PHE A 146 6.03 10.92 16.19
CA PHE A 146 4.80 11.69 16.02
C PHE A 146 3.58 10.93 16.58
N ALA A 147 3.44 9.66 16.29
CA ALA A 147 2.37 8.82 16.85
C ALA A 147 2.42 8.80 18.39
N SER A 148 3.62 8.74 18.97
CA SER A 148 3.82 8.83 20.43
C SER A 148 3.38 10.18 20.98
N LEU A 149 3.79 11.29 20.36
CA LEU A 149 3.35 12.65 20.75
C LEU A 149 1.82 12.74 20.75
N ARG A 150 1.20 12.40 19.63
CA ARG A 150 -0.27 12.48 19.46
C ARG A 150 -1.02 11.65 20.47
N ASN A 151 -0.58 10.42 20.74
CA ASN A 151 -1.28 9.52 21.65
C ASN A 151 -1.15 9.96 23.12
N LYS A 152 0.02 10.45 23.51
CA LYS A 152 0.27 10.86 24.90
C LYS A 152 -0.28 12.25 25.23
N THR A 153 -0.36 13.17 24.29
CA THR A 153 -0.95 14.50 24.51
C THR A 153 -2.49 14.48 24.57
N LYS A 154 -3.14 13.49 23.96
CA LYS A 154 -4.60 13.35 23.98
C LYS A 154 -5.12 12.68 25.26
N GLY A 155 -4.28 11.97 26.01
CA GLY A 155 -4.66 11.14 27.18
C GLY A 155 -4.21 11.64 28.56
N HIS A 156 -3.34 12.62 28.64
CA HIS A 156 -2.76 13.11 29.89
C HIS A 156 -3.07 14.59 30.06
N GLY A 157 -3.89 14.95 31.02
CA GLY A 157 -4.32 16.27 31.51
C GLY A 157 -3.91 17.51 30.68
N ALA A 158 -4.70 18.56 30.68
CA ALA A 158 -4.45 19.73 29.86
C ALA A 158 -3.06 20.34 30.13
N PRO A 159 -2.14 20.40 29.13
CA PRO A 159 -0.87 21.10 29.29
C PRO A 159 -1.09 22.58 29.62
N THR A 160 -0.10 23.24 30.23
CA THR A 160 -0.19 24.67 30.48
C THR A 160 -0.21 25.46 29.16
N ALA A 161 -0.88 26.60 29.13
CA ALA A 161 -0.96 27.46 27.95
C ALA A 161 0.42 27.84 27.40
N GLU A 162 1.42 28.08 28.26
CA GLU A 162 2.79 28.37 27.84
C GLU A 162 3.46 27.19 27.11
N LYS A 163 3.28 25.95 27.61
CA LYS A 163 3.79 24.75 26.93
C LYS A 163 3.14 24.58 25.56
N ILE A 164 1.84 24.81 25.45
CA ILE A 164 1.11 24.70 24.18
C ILE A 164 1.56 25.72 23.17
N SER A 165 1.72 27.01 23.56
CA SER A 165 2.20 28.03 22.64
C SER A 165 3.58 27.72 22.05
N LYS A 166 4.52 27.24 22.89
CA LYS A 166 5.83 26.76 22.42
C LYS A 166 5.73 25.54 21.52
N ALA A 167 4.84 24.60 21.87
CA ALA A 167 4.63 23.38 21.10
C ALA A 167 4.07 23.67 19.70
N CYS A 168 3.17 24.65 19.55
CA CYS A 168 2.64 25.06 18.25
C CYS A 168 3.76 25.44 17.29
N LEU A 169 4.73 26.24 17.72
CA LEU A 169 5.86 26.67 16.87
C LEU A 169 6.75 25.48 16.45
N LEU A 170 7.05 24.59 17.40
CA LEU A 170 7.89 23.41 17.14
C LEU A 170 7.18 22.42 16.21
N LEU A 171 5.92 22.15 16.47
CA LEU A 171 5.14 21.20 15.69
C LEU A 171 4.84 21.74 14.29
N GLU A 172 4.45 23.01 14.14
CA GLU A 172 4.27 23.67 12.86
C GLU A 172 5.56 23.60 12.02
N LYS A 173 6.72 23.88 12.61
CA LYS A 173 8.02 23.76 11.93
C LYS A 173 8.30 22.34 11.47
N SER A 174 8.06 21.34 12.34
CA SER A 174 8.27 19.94 12.00
C SER A 174 7.39 19.50 10.84
N LEU A 175 6.07 19.75 10.92
CA LEU A 175 5.09 19.36 9.92
C LEU A 175 5.30 20.06 8.58
N SER A 176 5.61 21.36 8.60
CA SER A 176 5.89 22.12 7.38
C SER A 176 7.11 21.58 6.63
N ASN A 177 8.18 21.24 7.36
CA ASN A 177 9.35 20.60 6.74
C ASN A 177 8.99 19.29 6.06
N VAL A 178 8.16 18.46 6.71
CA VAL A 178 7.70 17.18 6.14
C VAL A 178 6.88 17.39 4.88
N VAL A 179 5.87 18.24 4.93
CA VAL A 179 4.93 18.43 3.81
C VAL A 179 5.63 19.08 2.60
N ASN A 180 6.52 20.05 2.83
CA ASN A 180 7.20 20.75 1.75
C ASN A 180 8.21 19.86 1.00
N ASN A 181 8.73 18.84 1.65
CA ASN A 181 9.88 18.11 1.12
C ASN A 181 9.59 16.68 0.74
N LEU A 182 8.69 15.96 1.44
CA LEU A 182 8.39 14.57 1.11
C LEU A 182 7.98 14.41 -0.36
N THR A 183 8.70 13.54 -1.06
CA THR A 183 8.54 13.30 -2.49
C THR A 183 7.13 12.83 -2.85
N LEU A 184 6.49 12.02 -2.00
CA LEU A 184 5.14 11.52 -2.24
C LEU A 184 4.09 12.62 -2.49
N PHE A 185 4.22 13.82 -1.85
CA PHE A 185 3.30 14.94 -2.05
C PHE A 185 3.56 15.70 -3.36
N LYS A 186 4.69 15.44 -4.01
CA LYS A 186 5.06 16.01 -5.32
C LYS A 186 4.65 15.08 -6.48
N ARG A 187 4.31 13.81 -6.19
CA ARG A 187 3.83 12.86 -7.18
C ARG A 187 2.49 13.30 -7.77
N PRO A 188 2.17 12.87 -9.01
CA PRO A 188 0.84 13.07 -9.59
C PRO A 188 -0.21 12.24 -8.83
N TRP A 189 -1.26 12.90 -8.35
CA TRP A 189 -2.42 12.25 -7.75
C TRP A 189 -3.69 12.77 -8.40
N VAL A 190 -4.63 11.86 -8.65
CA VAL A 190 -5.93 12.17 -9.26
C VAL A 190 -7.05 11.38 -8.61
N PHE A 191 -8.27 11.90 -8.75
CA PHE A 191 -9.50 11.16 -8.54
C PHE A 191 -10.07 10.76 -9.89
N LEU A 192 -10.30 9.46 -10.05
CA LEU A 192 -10.98 8.89 -11.23
C LEU A 192 -12.45 8.66 -10.91
N HIS A 193 -13.31 9.22 -11.71
CA HIS A 193 -14.75 9.00 -11.63
C HIS A 193 -15.32 8.69 -13.02
N ARG A 194 -15.98 7.55 -13.15
CA ARG A 194 -16.66 7.16 -14.39
C ARG A 194 -18.03 7.82 -14.43
N ASN A 195 -18.27 8.65 -15.42
CA ASN A 195 -19.57 9.28 -15.60
C ASN A 195 -20.59 8.32 -16.24
N LEU A 196 -21.87 8.72 -16.30
CA LEU A 196 -22.95 7.92 -16.85
C LEU A 196 -22.74 7.52 -18.33
N ASN A 197 -21.94 8.28 -19.07
CA ASN A 197 -21.59 7.99 -20.48
C ASN A 197 -20.41 7.02 -20.61
N GLY A 198 -19.94 6.44 -19.49
CA GLY A 198 -18.82 5.50 -19.45
C GLY A 198 -17.43 6.13 -19.61
N LYS A 199 -17.33 7.46 -19.74
CA LYS A 199 -16.05 8.16 -19.81
C LYS A 199 -15.51 8.47 -18.41
N TYR A 200 -14.19 8.45 -18.27
CA TYR A 200 -13.55 8.85 -17.03
C TYR A 200 -13.38 10.38 -16.96
N ARG A 201 -13.78 10.92 -15.83
CA ARG A 201 -13.37 12.25 -15.39
C ARG A 201 -12.12 12.09 -14.52
N VAL A 202 -11.07 12.78 -14.89
CA VAL A 202 -9.81 12.82 -14.17
C VAL A 202 -9.71 14.17 -13.47
N SER A 203 -9.87 14.18 -12.14
CA SER A 203 -9.79 15.39 -11.32
C SER A 203 -8.45 15.39 -10.57
N ALA A 204 -7.64 16.45 -10.77
CA ALA A 204 -6.33 16.54 -10.16
C ALA A 204 -6.43 16.78 -8.65
N ILE A 205 -5.72 15.97 -7.85
CA ILE A 205 -5.44 16.20 -6.43
C ILE A 205 -4.11 16.94 -6.27
N SER A 206 -3.10 16.60 -7.10
CA SER A 206 -1.85 17.36 -7.21
C SER A 206 -1.99 18.41 -8.30
N LYS A 207 -2.02 19.68 -7.94
CA LYS A 207 -2.21 20.80 -8.88
C LYS A 207 -1.06 20.85 -9.90
N GLY A 208 -1.42 20.96 -11.18
CA GLY A 208 -0.45 21.11 -12.27
C GLY A 208 0.25 19.82 -12.72
N ASN A 209 -0.04 18.65 -12.13
CA ASN A 209 0.67 17.42 -12.45
C ASN A 209 -0.28 16.23 -12.70
N SER A 210 -1.19 16.36 -13.67
CA SER A 210 -2.13 15.28 -14.06
C SER A 210 -1.85 14.66 -15.43
N ALA A 211 -0.82 15.13 -16.13
CA ALA A 211 -0.51 14.70 -17.51
C ALA A 211 -0.29 13.19 -17.63
N SER A 212 0.29 12.54 -16.62
CA SER A 212 0.47 11.08 -16.56
C SER A 212 -0.83 10.28 -16.65
N PHE A 213 -1.98 10.92 -16.42
CA PHE A 213 -3.32 10.31 -16.47
C PHE A 213 -4.16 10.73 -17.69
N ASP A 214 -3.61 11.55 -18.60
CA ASP A 214 -4.39 12.10 -19.72
C ASP A 214 -4.84 11.03 -20.73
N PHE A 215 -4.12 9.91 -20.83
CA PHE A 215 -4.53 8.79 -21.67
C PHE A 215 -5.89 8.20 -21.23
N LEU A 216 -6.20 8.20 -19.92
CA LEU A 216 -7.48 7.72 -19.38
C LEU A 216 -8.70 8.52 -19.88
N LYS A 217 -8.52 9.77 -20.30
CA LYS A 217 -9.57 10.60 -20.88
C LYS A 217 -9.94 10.16 -22.29
N ARG A 218 -9.03 9.48 -22.99
CA ARG A 218 -9.15 9.11 -24.42
C ARG A 218 -9.53 7.65 -24.60
N GLU A 219 -9.07 6.76 -23.74
CA GLU A 219 -9.33 5.33 -23.82
C GLU A 219 -10.72 4.98 -23.26
N LYS A 220 -11.44 4.09 -23.97
CA LYS A 220 -12.78 3.65 -23.57
C LYS A 220 -12.78 2.31 -22.83
N ASP A 221 -11.73 1.50 -23.00
CA ASP A 221 -11.70 0.08 -22.64
C ASP A 221 -10.79 -0.21 -21.45
N HIS A 222 -10.80 0.64 -20.42
CA HIS A 222 -10.05 0.34 -19.22
C HIS A 222 -10.96 0.03 -18.03
N SER A 223 -10.51 -0.86 -17.18
CA SER A 223 -11.27 -1.42 -16.05
C SER A 223 -10.96 -0.74 -14.71
N TYR A 224 -10.43 0.49 -14.70
CA TYR A 224 -10.14 1.18 -13.45
C TYR A 224 -11.42 1.48 -12.67
N LYS A 225 -11.45 1.08 -11.40
CA LYS A 225 -12.55 1.41 -10.47
C LYS A 225 -12.52 2.92 -10.14
N ASN A 226 -13.67 3.51 -9.79
CA ASN A 226 -13.70 4.86 -9.25
C ASN A 226 -12.83 4.93 -7.97
N GLY A 227 -12.09 6.03 -7.77
CA GLY A 227 -11.25 6.20 -6.59
C GLY A 227 -10.05 7.10 -6.80
N ILE A 228 -9.21 7.16 -5.78
CA ILE A 228 -7.98 7.96 -5.79
C ILE A 228 -6.83 7.11 -6.30
N TYR A 229 -6.01 7.72 -7.15
CA TYR A 229 -4.85 7.10 -7.77
C TYR A 229 -3.63 8.01 -7.67
N CYS A 230 -2.46 7.41 -7.51
CA CYS A 230 -1.17 8.06 -7.68
C CYS A 230 -0.42 7.46 -8.87
N TYR A 231 0.52 8.23 -9.41
CA TYR A 231 1.42 7.77 -10.49
C TYR A 231 2.86 7.75 -9.96
N THR A 232 3.50 6.61 -10.11
CA THR A 232 4.91 6.39 -9.79
C THR A 232 5.63 5.89 -11.04
N ASP A 233 5.85 4.60 -11.18
CA ASP A 233 6.24 3.91 -12.42
C ASP A 233 5.00 3.48 -13.25
N SER A 234 3.88 3.37 -12.59
CA SER A 234 2.58 2.99 -13.15
C SER A 234 1.44 3.65 -12.36
N ILE A 235 0.22 3.47 -12.84
CA ILE A 235 -0.99 3.93 -12.12
C ILE A 235 -1.25 3.00 -10.95
N ARG A 236 -1.29 3.55 -9.73
CA ARG A 236 -1.53 2.83 -8.49
C ARG A 236 -2.79 3.36 -7.81
N ARG A 237 -3.75 2.47 -7.56
CA ARG A 237 -4.94 2.82 -6.77
C ARG A 237 -4.55 2.93 -5.29
N VAL A 238 -4.93 4.05 -4.67
CA VAL A 238 -4.75 4.25 -3.23
C VAL A 238 -6.02 3.74 -2.54
N GLU A 239 -6.01 2.47 -2.17
CA GLU A 239 -7.13 1.84 -1.48
C GLU A 239 -7.34 2.48 -0.10
N LEU A 240 -8.57 2.39 0.38
CA LEU A 240 -8.99 2.90 1.69
C LEU A 240 -8.90 4.43 1.84
N LEU A 241 -8.58 5.15 0.75
CA LEU A 241 -8.72 6.59 0.67
C LEU A 241 -9.90 6.94 -0.25
N TYR A 242 -10.89 7.59 0.30
CA TYR A 242 -12.12 7.89 -0.42
C TYR A 242 -12.36 9.39 -0.52
N SER A 243 -13.14 9.78 -1.52
CA SER A 243 -13.61 11.16 -1.70
C SER A 243 -15.00 11.16 -2.32
N ASP A 244 -15.67 12.30 -2.22
CA ASP A 244 -16.83 12.59 -3.05
C ASP A 244 -16.40 13.02 -4.46
N PRO A 245 -17.30 12.96 -5.47
CA PRO A 245 -16.96 13.31 -6.86
C PRO A 245 -16.49 14.75 -7.05
N GLU A 246 -16.88 15.65 -6.16
CA GLU A 246 -16.56 17.07 -6.15
C GLU A 246 -15.25 17.37 -5.44
N LEU A 247 -14.63 16.36 -4.82
CA LEU A 247 -13.43 16.47 -4.00
C LEU A 247 -13.59 17.46 -2.83
N THR A 248 -14.78 17.54 -2.24
CA THR A 248 -15.03 18.42 -1.09
C THR A 248 -14.50 17.85 0.20
N ASN A 249 -14.53 16.51 0.32
CA ASN A 249 -14.07 15.77 1.47
C ASN A 249 -13.22 14.57 1.09
N TYR A 250 -12.27 14.24 1.98
CA TYR A 250 -11.43 13.04 1.90
C TYR A 250 -11.59 12.22 3.17
N TYR A 251 -11.93 10.94 3.02
CA TYR A 251 -12.23 10.02 4.13
C TYR A 251 -11.10 9.00 4.30
N PHE A 252 -10.59 8.90 5.51
CA PHE A 252 -9.50 8.01 5.90
C PHE A 252 -9.99 6.99 6.92
N PRO A 253 -9.52 5.72 6.90
CA PRO A 253 -9.88 4.74 7.90
C PRO A 253 -9.65 5.25 9.31
N ASN A 254 -10.65 5.01 10.18
CA ASN A 254 -10.65 5.49 11.56
C ASN A 254 -10.95 4.37 12.57
N GLY A 255 -10.82 3.11 12.14
CA GLY A 255 -11.13 1.94 12.97
C GLY A 255 -12.60 1.56 12.93
N SER A 256 -13.10 1.04 14.08
CA SER A 256 -14.51 0.64 14.23
C SER A 256 -14.99 -0.36 13.16
N PHE A 257 -14.17 -1.40 12.91
CA PHE A 257 -14.58 -2.49 12.01
C PHE A 257 -15.79 -3.22 12.60
N ASN A 258 -16.83 -3.34 11.79
CA ASN A 258 -18.07 -4.01 12.15
C ASN A 258 -18.17 -5.36 11.41
N ASP A 259 -17.95 -6.46 12.14
CA ASP A 259 -18.01 -7.81 11.58
C ASP A 259 -19.42 -8.22 11.08
N LYS A 260 -20.50 -7.62 11.63
CA LYS A 260 -21.87 -7.94 11.22
C LYS A 260 -22.21 -7.34 9.86
N ASN A 261 -21.85 -6.08 9.67
CA ASN A 261 -22.12 -5.35 8.43
C ASN A 261 -20.98 -5.46 7.42
N ILE A 262 -19.83 -5.99 7.83
CA ILE A 262 -18.61 -6.07 7.01
C ILE A 262 -18.24 -4.68 6.48
N GLU A 263 -18.11 -3.72 7.38
CA GLU A 263 -17.79 -2.34 7.08
C GLU A 263 -16.82 -1.75 8.11
N PHE A 264 -16.17 -0.67 7.77
CA PHE A 264 -15.32 0.11 8.69
C PHE A 264 -15.65 1.59 8.60
N GLU A 265 -15.39 2.31 9.70
CA GLU A 265 -15.56 3.76 9.79
C GLU A 265 -14.38 4.47 9.08
N ALA A 266 -14.69 5.50 8.31
CA ALA A 266 -13.73 6.46 7.82
C ALA A 266 -14.16 7.89 8.20
N LEU A 267 -13.16 8.72 8.51
CA LEU A 267 -13.30 10.08 9.01
C LEU A 267 -12.75 11.07 7.98
N SER A 268 -13.50 12.17 7.75
CA SER A 268 -12.97 13.36 7.10
C SER A 268 -12.32 14.28 8.14
N TYR A 269 -11.10 14.71 7.89
CA TYR A 269 -10.39 15.67 8.73
C TYR A 269 -10.77 17.13 8.44
N ILE A 270 -11.55 17.37 7.37
CA ILE A 270 -11.96 18.72 6.97
C ILE A 270 -13.15 19.18 7.83
N ASP A 271 -14.17 18.32 7.98
CA ASP A 271 -15.44 18.64 8.61
C ASP A 271 -15.87 17.63 9.69
N ASP A 272 -14.98 16.74 10.09
CA ASP A 272 -15.17 15.69 11.10
C ASP A 272 -16.35 14.72 10.77
N GLN A 273 -16.82 14.69 9.51
CA GLN A 273 -17.85 13.74 9.09
C GLN A 273 -17.33 12.32 9.05
N LYS A 274 -18.18 11.38 9.46
CA LYS A 274 -17.92 9.96 9.44
C LYS A 274 -18.76 9.29 8.36
N LYS A 275 -18.13 8.33 7.66
CA LYS A 275 -18.81 7.44 6.70
C LYS A 275 -18.37 6.00 6.94
N TYR A 276 -19.24 5.06 6.57
CA TYR A 276 -18.96 3.65 6.63
C TYR A 276 -18.76 3.12 5.21
N PHE A 277 -17.70 2.33 5.02
CA PHE A 277 -17.35 1.74 3.73
C PHE A 277 -17.31 0.24 3.84
N ALA A 278 -17.83 -0.44 2.81
CA ALA A 278 -17.79 -1.88 2.72
C ALA A 278 -16.34 -2.41 2.73
N ALA A 279 -16.13 -3.49 3.47
CA ALA A 279 -14.85 -4.14 3.67
C ALA A 279 -14.85 -5.60 3.23
N SER A 280 -15.75 -5.98 2.30
CA SER A 280 -15.89 -7.36 1.81
C SER A 280 -14.60 -7.93 1.23
N GLU A 281 -13.75 -7.09 0.66
CA GLU A 281 -12.43 -7.47 0.14
C GLU A 281 -11.42 -7.79 1.27
N TYR A 282 -11.69 -7.40 2.54
CA TYR A 282 -10.77 -7.52 3.68
C TYR A 282 -11.36 -8.32 4.86
N VAL A 283 -12.14 -9.35 4.58
CA VAL A 283 -12.80 -10.18 5.62
C VAL A 283 -11.91 -11.33 6.07
N ILE A 284 -11.21 -11.95 5.14
CA ILE A 284 -10.43 -13.15 5.43
C ILE A 284 -9.15 -12.77 6.17
N PRO A 285 -8.90 -13.30 7.39
CA PRO A 285 -7.63 -13.07 8.07
C PRO A 285 -6.45 -13.51 7.19
N PRO A 286 -5.35 -12.75 7.12
CA PRO A 286 -4.20 -13.07 6.26
C PRO A 286 -3.65 -14.49 6.42
N ALA A 287 -3.65 -15.01 7.64
CA ALA A 287 -3.22 -16.39 7.92
C ALA A 287 -4.15 -17.48 7.35
N LYS A 288 -5.34 -17.10 6.89
CA LYS A 288 -6.34 -18.01 6.31
C LYS A 288 -6.53 -17.81 4.81
N LEU A 289 -5.74 -16.94 4.19
CA LEU A 289 -5.78 -16.78 2.74
C LEU A 289 -5.35 -18.09 2.08
N PRO A 290 -6.09 -18.55 1.07
CA PRO A 290 -5.72 -19.76 0.34
C PRO A 290 -4.38 -19.53 -0.37
N GLN A 291 -3.56 -20.56 -0.42
CA GLN A 291 -2.37 -20.58 -1.27
C GLN A 291 -2.78 -20.49 -2.74
N SER A 292 -1.89 -19.97 -3.58
CA SER A 292 -2.12 -19.97 -5.02
C SER A 292 -2.28 -21.39 -5.53
N ILE A 293 -3.33 -21.64 -6.31
CA ILE A 293 -3.56 -22.93 -6.95
C ILE A 293 -2.43 -23.34 -7.91
N THR A 294 -1.55 -22.43 -8.26
CA THR A 294 -0.39 -22.67 -9.11
C THR A 294 0.93 -22.72 -8.33
N GLU A 295 0.90 -22.56 -7.01
CA GLU A 295 2.08 -22.70 -6.16
C GLU A 295 2.43 -24.18 -5.99
N GLY A 296 3.73 -24.50 -6.06
CA GLY A 296 4.22 -25.86 -5.82
C GLY A 296 3.92 -26.30 -4.38
N LYS A 297 3.69 -27.58 -4.19
CA LYS A 297 3.48 -28.14 -2.85
C LYS A 297 4.71 -27.87 -1.98
N PRO A 298 4.54 -27.62 -0.67
CA PRO A 298 5.65 -27.33 0.24
C PRO A 298 6.58 -28.52 0.48
N ALA A 299 6.10 -29.74 0.22
CA ALA A 299 6.86 -30.98 0.31
C ALA A 299 6.82 -31.73 -1.01
N LEU A 300 7.81 -32.58 -1.23
CA LEU A 300 7.82 -33.49 -2.39
C LEU A 300 6.90 -34.67 -2.12
N ASP A 301 5.93 -34.87 -2.98
CA ASP A 301 5.10 -36.07 -3.02
C ASP A 301 5.83 -37.16 -3.83
N VAL A 302 5.60 -38.41 -3.45
CA VAL A 302 6.05 -39.55 -4.23
C VAL A 302 4.91 -39.97 -5.16
N VAL A 303 5.12 -39.82 -6.46
CA VAL A 303 4.14 -40.28 -7.47
C VAL A 303 4.81 -41.30 -8.37
N LYS A 304 4.40 -42.57 -8.22
CA LYS A 304 5.07 -43.71 -8.84
C LYS A 304 6.56 -43.77 -8.53
N GLU A 305 7.44 -43.55 -9.50
CA GLU A 305 8.90 -43.55 -9.36
C GLU A 305 9.52 -42.14 -9.31
N SER A 306 8.68 -41.09 -9.29
CA SER A 306 9.11 -39.70 -9.30
C SER A 306 8.81 -39.01 -7.99
N PHE A 307 9.70 -38.10 -7.58
CA PHE A 307 9.42 -37.12 -6.53
C PHE A 307 8.96 -35.81 -7.18
N THR A 308 7.88 -35.23 -6.70
CA THR A 308 7.36 -33.99 -7.29
C THR A 308 6.63 -33.10 -6.29
N ASN A 309 6.74 -31.77 -6.50
CA ASN A 309 5.94 -30.77 -5.79
C ASN A 309 4.97 -30.03 -6.73
N VAL A 310 4.67 -30.59 -7.89
CA VAL A 310 3.74 -29.98 -8.84
C VAL A 310 2.36 -29.83 -8.17
N PRO A 311 1.71 -28.65 -8.29
CA PRO A 311 0.38 -28.44 -7.73
C PRO A 311 -0.66 -29.33 -8.41
N ASP A 312 -1.81 -29.52 -7.76
CA ASP A 312 -2.90 -30.32 -8.32
C ASP A 312 -3.50 -29.66 -9.57
N ILE A 313 -4.12 -30.47 -10.42
CA ILE A 313 -4.81 -29.97 -11.62
C ILE A 313 -6.05 -29.18 -11.19
N ALA A 314 -6.26 -27.99 -11.79
CA ALA A 314 -7.46 -27.22 -11.57
C ALA A 314 -8.72 -27.97 -12.06
N GLU A 315 -9.78 -27.97 -11.24
CA GLU A 315 -11.04 -28.67 -11.56
C GLU A 315 -11.68 -28.19 -12.88
N GLU A 316 -11.47 -26.92 -13.26
CA GLU A 316 -12.03 -26.30 -14.47
C GLU A 316 -11.04 -26.30 -15.65
N TYR A 317 -10.03 -27.19 -15.69
CA TYR A 317 -9.08 -27.21 -16.78
C TYR A 317 -9.74 -27.62 -18.10
N ILE A 318 -9.54 -26.80 -19.14
CA ILE A 318 -10.04 -27.08 -20.50
C ILE A 318 -8.93 -27.72 -21.30
N HIS A 319 -9.12 -28.97 -21.71
CA HIS A 319 -8.17 -29.74 -22.50
C HIS A 319 -7.86 -29.11 -23.86
N ARG A 320 -6.59 -29.17 -24.27
CA ARG A 320 -6.07 -28.67 -25.52
C ARG A 320 -5.21 -29.74 -26.21
N GLU A 321 -5.88 -30.78 -26.65
CA GLU A 321 -5.28 -32.05 -27.11
C GLU A 321 -4.04 -31.88 -28.01
N ASN A 322 -4.06 -30.95 -28.98
CA ASN A 322 -2.95 -30.71 -29.88
C ASN A 322 -1.72 -30.16 -29.15
N LEU A 323 -1.89 -29.15 -28.26
CA LEU A 323 -0.79 -28.57 -27.51
C LEU A 323 -0.25 -29.50 -26.44
N GLU A 324 -1.13 -30.27 -25.80
CA GLU A 324 -0.77 -31.28 -24.81
C GLU A 324 0.07 -32.38 -25.46
N SER A 325 -0.37 -32.91 -26.60
CA SER A 325 0.36 -33.92 -27.35
C SER A 325 1.73 -33.45 -27.86
N GLU A 326 1.81 -32.19 -28.32
CA GLU A 326 3.07 -31.58 -28.74
C GLU A 326 4.06 -31.48 -27.58
N LEU A 327 3.61 -30.97 -26.42
CA LEU A 327 4.45 -30.85 -25.22
C LEU A 327 4.90 -32.23 -24.70
N ILE A 328 3.99 -33.21 -24.64
CA ILE A 328 4.34 -34.59 -24.26
C ILE A 328 5.39 -35.16 -25.19
N SER A 329 5.26 -34.95 -26.49
CA SER A 329 6.25 -35.40 -27.48
C SER A 329 7.64 -34.79 -27.24
N VAL A 330 7.70 -33.48 -26.93
CA VAL A 330 8.96 -32.78 -26.61
C VAL A 330 9.57 -33.33 -25.31
N LEU A 331 8.77 -33.62 -24.28
CA LEU A 331 9.25 -34.16 -23.00
C LEU A 331 9.74 -35.60 -23.10
N LYS A 332 9.26 -36.36 -24.09
CA LYS A 332 9.73 -37.72 -24.39
C LYS A 332 11.12 -37.75 -25.03
N ASP A 333 11.44 -36.73 -25.79
CA ASP A 333 12.72 -36.68 -26.53
C ASP A 333 13.91 -36.55 -25.56
N LYS A 334 14.75 -37.58 -25.53
CA LYS A 334 15.84 -37.70 -24.53
C LYS A 334 17.03 -36.78 -24.81
N ASP A 335 17.19 -36.29 -26.05
CA ASP A 335 18.50 -35.83 -26.48
C ASP A 335 18.58 -34.37 -26.96
N ARG A 336 17.47 -33.62 -27.02
CA ARG A 336 17.52 -32.35 -27.78
C ARG A 336 17.01 -31.07 -27.14
N PHE A 337 16.17 -31.12 -26.11
CA PHE A 337 15.54 -29.89 -25.64
C PHE A 337 15.71 -29.67 -24.12
N PRO A 338 16.85 -29.10 -23.67
CA PRO A 338 17.07 -28.82 -22.28
C PRO A 338 16.14 -27.70 -21.74
N VAL A 339 15.55 -26.90 -22.67
CA VAL A 339 14.64 -25.80 -22.30
C VAL A 339 13.42 -25.80 -23.23
N VAL A 340 12.21 -25.81 -22.66
CA VAL A 340 10.94 -25.64 -23.36
C VAL A 340 10.30 -24.35 -22.91
N THR A 341 9.92 -23.48 -23.85
CA THR A 341 9.31 -22.17 -23.53
C THR A 341 7.89 -22.09 -24.09
N LEU A 342 6.90 -21.92 -23.20
CA LEU A 342 5.53 -21.65 -23.58
C LEU A 342 5.30 -20.13 -23.72
N LYS A 343 5.00 -19.66 -24.94
CA LYS A 343 4.70 -18.26 -25.24
C LYS A 343 3.20 -18.06 -25.48
N GLY A 344 2.67 -16.93 -25.06
CA GLY A 344 1.27 -16.57 -25.28
C GLY A 344 0.82 -15.39 -24.39
N ARG A 345 -0.36 -14.84 -24.66
CA ARG A 345 -0.93 -13.73 -23.88
C ARG A 345 -1.14 -14.11 -22.43
N GLY A 346 -1.15 -13.10 -21.54
CA GLY A 346 -1.56 -13.27 -20.13
C GLY A 346 -2.98 -13.88 -20.05
N GLY A 347 -3.20 -14.74 -19.05
CA GLY A 347 -4.53 -15.35 -18.81
C GLY A 347 -4.95 -16.48 -19.76
N ILE A 348 -4.14 -16.82 -20.79
CA ILE A 348 -4.50 -17.88 -21.76
C ILE A 348 -4.39 -19.31 -21.21
N GLY A 349 -4.00 -19.48 -19.95
CA GLY A 349 -3.91 -20.82 -19.33
C GLY A 349 -2.61 -21.57 -19.59
N LYS A 350 -1.47 -20.91 -19.84
CA LYS A 350 -0.16 -21.56 -20.03
C LYS A 350 0.27 -22.39 -18.82
N THR A 351 0.10 -21.85 -17.63
CA THR A 351 0.44 -22.52 -16.37
C THR A 351 -0.41 -23.76 -16.16
N SER A 352 -1.72 -23.65 -16.35
CA SER A 352 -2.65 -24.78 -16.24
C SER A 352 -2.36 -25.88 -17.26
N LEU A 353 -2.00 -25.48 -18.50
CA LEU A 353 -1.54 -26.42 -19.53
C LEU A 353 -0.26 -27.17 -19.10
N ALA A 354 0.74 -26.43 -18.57
CA ALA A 354 1.98 -27.03 -18.10
C ALA A 354 1.75 -28.02 -16.96
N ILE A 355 0.94 -27.64 -15.95
CA ILE A 355 0.59 -28.51 -14.83
C ILE A 355 -0.10 -29.78 -15.33
N ASN A 356 -1.11 -29.65 -16.18
CA ASN A 356 -1.84 -30.81 -16.71
C ASN A 356 -0.92 -31.75 -17.50
N VAL A 357 -0.11 -31.20 -18.41
CA VAL A 357 0.84 -31.99 -19.21
C VAL A 357 1.86 -32.71 -18.33
N ILE A 358 2.36 -32.07 -17.26
CA ILE A 358 3.30 -32.71 -16.33
C ILE A 358 2.61 -33.88 -15.60
N HIS A 359 1.36 -33.70 -15.16
CA HIS A 359 0.58 -34.77 -14.53
C HIS A 359 0.36 -35.96 -15.48
N ASP A 360 -0.05 -35.72 -16.70
CA ASP A 360 -0.23 -36.75 -17.71
C ASP A 360 1.09 -37.44 -18.04
N PHE A 361 2.17 -36.67 -18.10
CA PHE A 361 3.48 -37.14 -18.44
C PHE A 361 4.05 -38.11 -17.39
N TYR A 362 4.09 -37.76 -16.10
CA TYR A 362 4.63 -38.67 -15.09
C TYR A 362 3.71 -39.87 -14.84
N ASN A 363 2.41 -39.74 -15.13
CA ASN A 363 1.48 -40.87 -15.08
C ASN A 363 1.71 -41.89 -16.20
N SER A 364 2.03 -41.41 -17.41
CA SER A 364 2.22 -42.25 -18.59
C SER A 364 3.68 -42.69 -18.82
N HIS A 365 4.65 -41.94 -18.25
CA HIS A 365 6.09 -42.18 -18.42
C HIS A 365 6.85 -42.09 -17.09
N PRO A 366 6.55 -42.94 -16.09
CA PRO A 366 7.07 -42.82 -14.74
C PRO A 366 8.61 -42.90 -14.66
N ASP A 367 9.23 -43.70 -15.56
CA ASP A 367 10.68 -43.92 -15.54
C ASP A 367 11.49 -42.77 -16.18
N ARG A 368 10.83 -41.76 -16.69
CA ARG A 368 11.50 -40.71 -17.48
C ARG A 368 12.27 -39.71 -16.64
N PHE A 369 11.65 -39.29 -15.52
CA PHE A 369 12.22 -38.34 -14.57
C PHE A 369 12.06 -38.86 -13.14
N SER A 370 13.14 -38.95 -12.40
CA SER A 370 13.09 -39.31 -10.96
C SER A 370 12.73 -38.14 -10.05
N LEU A 371 12.87 -36.91 -10.56
CA LEU A 371 12.57 -35.69 -9.81
C LEU A 371 11.97 -34.63 -10.74
N ILE A 372 10.83 -34.06 -10.37
CA ILE A 372 10.16 -32.96 -11.06
C ILE A 372 9.91 -31.85 -10.05
N ILE A 373 10.57 -30.72 -10.21
CA ILE A 373 10.44 -29.57 -9.34
C ILE A 373 9.66 -28.46 -10.04
N TRP A 374 8.61 -28.02 -9.38
CA TRP A 374 7.80 -26.90 -9.82
C TRP A 374 8.15 -25.62 -9.04
N PHE A 375 8.45 -24.58 -9.76
CA PHE A 375 8.61 -23.23 -9.21
C PHE A 375 7.61 -22.29 -9.88
N SER A 376 6.76 -21.66 -9.09
CA SER A 376 5.89 -20.60 -9.57
C SER A 376 6.54 -19.24 -9.28
N ALA A 377 6.63 -18.39 -10.31
CA ALA A 377 6.97 -16.98 -10.14
C ALA A 377 5.71 -16.12 -9.87
N ARG A 378 4.55 -16.77 -9.76
CA ARG A 378 3.28 -16.11 -9.51
C ARG A 378 3.02 -16.07 -8.01
N ASP A 379 3.02 -14.88 -7.47
CA ASP A 379 2.84 -14.68 -6.03
C ASP A 379 1.37 -14.70 -5.61
N VAL A 380 0.44 -14.40 -6.55
CA VAL A 380 -1.00 -14.25 -6.28
C VAL A 380 -1.82 -14.72 -7.46
N ASP A 381 -2.94 -15.40 -7.19
CA ASP A 381 -3.96 -15.70 -8.21
C ASP A 381 -4.84 -14.47 -8.45
N LEU A 382 -5.00 -14.10 -9.72
CA LEU A 382 -5.87 -13.01 -10.14
C LEU A 382 -7.27 -13.58 -10.42
N PHE A 383 -8.22 -13.27 -9.57
CA PHE A 383 -9.64 -13.59 -9.80
C PHE A 383 -10.37 -12.39 -10.42
N PRO A 384 -11.52 -12.58 -11.08
CA PRO A 384 -12.32 -11.49 -11.65
C PRO A 384 -12.71 -10.39 -10.64
N ASN A 385 -12.76 -10.75 -9.36
CA ASN A 385 -13.16 -9.87 -8.26
C ASN A 385 -11.96 -9.35 -7.43
N GLY A 386 -10.73 -9.56 -7.89
CA GLY A 386 -9.49 -9.19 -7.19
C GLY A 386 -8.72 -10.43 -6.68
N PRO A 387 -7.55 -10.22 -6.07
CA PRO A 387 -6.75 -11.32 -5.52
C PRO A 387 -7.41 -11.97 -4.31
#